data_aaab44ae0937d490cf4ddf3f5020ca5a
#
_entry.id   aaab44ae0937d490cf4ddf3f5020ca5a
#
_cell.length_a   1.000
_cell.length_b   1.000
_cell.length_c   1.000
_cell.angle_alpha   90.00
_cell.angle_beta   90.00
_cell.angle_gamma   90.00
#
_symmetry.space_group_name_H-M   'P 1'
#
loop_
_entity.id
_entity.type
_entity.pdbx_description
1 polymer ?
#
loop_
_entity_poly.entity_id
_entity_poly.type
_entity_poly.pdbx_seq_one_letter_code
_entity_poly.pdbx_strand_id
1 'polypeptide(L)'
;MLRHGPPLDEILTCDFPWFNRHPRRSVWEPYEVLWREAQRLQTAKYDVVVNLRFDFWWGALLAHCAQIPVRLGYDVAACRPFLTRYEPYVSHRHEVAQNLGLVEALATLIPPERRATAGGLEFHIQNAESAEAARLLEAVGVGAERRLVALHPGAGAPAKRWTVEGFAALADALADEYGVQVVLTGAASEVELARQVQARSRSQPPSLAGKTDLGSLAAIFQRCHLAVGVDSGAMHLAVAAGTPTVHLFGPSDPVAFGPYGDSSQHRVVRADLPCPPCGRFQGSTEPAECMRAITLEQVLAAVGKVMDLNARDGQ
;
A
#
# COMPACT_ATOMS: atom_id res chain seq x y z
N MET A 1 -3.40 7.57 -7.13
CA MET A 1 -4.09 6.29 -6.92
C MET A 1 -5.51 6.31 -7.49
N LEU A 2 -6.43 7.16 -6.99
CA LEU A 2 -7.84 7.19 -7.47
C LEU A 2 -8.01 7.49 -8.97
N ARG A 3 -7.07 8.16 -9.63
CA ARG A 3 -7.10 8.43 -11.08
C ARG A 3 -6.83 7.20 -11.95
N HIS A 4 -6.35 6.11 -11.37
CA HIS A 4 -5.99 4.85 -12.02
C HIS A 4 -6.98 3.72 -11.74
N GLY A 5 -8.10 4.05 -11.11
CA GLY A 5 -9.23 3.17 -10.89
C GLY A 5 -10.33 3.36 -11.95
N PRO A 6 -11.52 2.79 -11.71
CA PRO A 6 -12.69 3.05 -12.53
C PRO A 6 -12.99 4.56 -12.58
N PRO A 7 -13.66 5.04 -13.64
CA PRO A 7 -13.92 6.46 -13.82
C PRO A 7 -14.69 7.04 -12.62
N LEU A 8 -14.11 8.10 -12.03
CA LEU A 8 -14.74 8.91 -11.00
C LEU A 8 -15.14 10.24 -11.65
N ASP A 9 -16.31 10.76 -11.30
CA ASP A 9 -16.77 12.05 -11.78
C ASP A 9 -15.88 13.19 -11.25
N GLU A 10 -15.51 13.11 -9.96
CA GLU A 10 -14.68 14.13 -9.30
C GLU A 10 -13.81 13.52 -8.20
N ILE A 11 -12.60 14.08 -8.01
CA ILE A 11 -11.72 13.80 -6.88
C ILE A 11 -11.56 15.08 -6.09
N LEU A 12 -12.11 15.10 -4.87
CA LEU A 12 -11.97 16.18 -3.92
C LEU A 12 -10.88 15.86 -2.90
N THR A 13 -9.98 16.80 -2.67
CA THR A 13 -8.94 16.68 -1.64
C THR A 13 -9.19 17.66 -0.51
N CYS A 14 -8.91 17.23 0.72
CA CYS A 14 -9.01 18.06 1.90
C CYS A 14 -7.84 17.77 2.84
N ASP A 15 -7.18 18.83 3.31
CA ASP A 15 -6.15 18.75 4.34
C ASP A 15 -6.78 18.63 5.72
N PHE A 16 -7.09 17.42 6.15
CA PHE A 16 -7.60 17.16 7.48
C PHE A 16 -6.51 17.36 8.55
N PRO A 17 -6.80 18.14 9.60
CA PRO A 17 -5.79 18.61 10.54
C PRO A 17 -5.02 17.55 11.33
N TRP A 18 -5.48 16.33 11.42
CA TRP A 18 -4.79 15.24 12.11
C TRP A 18 -4.00 14.30 11.18
N PHE A 19 -4.15 14.47 9.86
CA PHE A 19 -3.49 13.64 8.85
C PHE A 19 -2.38 14.37 8.11
N ASN A 20 -2.39 15.72 8.13
CA ASN A 20 -1.26 16.50 7.66
C ASN A 20 -0.16 16.52 8.75
N ARG A 21 1.08 16.45 8.31
CA ARG A 21 2.26 16.52 9.20
C ARG A 21 2.63 17.97 9.59
N HIS A 22 1.79 18.94 9.22
CA HIS A 22 2.02 20.34 9.51
C HIS A 22 1.53 20.71 10.92
N PRO A 23 2.25 21.59 11.64
CA PRO A 23 1.79 22.10 12.93
C PRO A 23 0.48 22.88 12.73
N ARG A 24 -0.46 22.73 13.67
CA ARG A 24 -1.73 23.45 13.66
C ARG A 24 -1.49 24.93 13.81
N ARG A 25 -2.23 25.74 13.05
CA ARG A 25 -2.21 27.21 13.15
C ARG A 25 -2.97 27.69 14.39
N SER A 26 -4.04 27.01 14.75
CA SER A 26 -4.85 27.30 15.92
C SER A 26 -5.62 26.08 16.41
N VAL A 27 -6.21 26.12 17.60
CA VAL A 27 -7.12 25.10 18.13
C VAL A 27 -8.44 25.04 17.36
N TRP A 28 -8.81 26.10 16.65
CA TRP A 28 -10.05 26.22 15.88
C TRP A 28 -9.91 25.76 14.43
N GLU A 29 -8.70 25.69 13.89
CA GLU A 29 -8.43 25.30 12.51
C GLU A 29 -9.16 24.02 12.06
N PRO A 30 -9.22 22.94 12.87
CA PRO A 30 -9.97 21.74 12.49
C PRO A 30 -11.45 22.00 12.25
N TYR A 31 -12.06 22.85 13.06
CA TYR A 31 -13.49 23.17 12.96
C TYR A 31 -13.79 24.10 11.78
N GLU A 32 -12.87 25.02 11.46
CA GLU A 32 -12.97 25.88 10.28
C GLU A 32 -12.88 25.04 9.00
N VAL A 33 -11.94 24.09 8.94
CA VAL A 33 -11.83 23.14 7.83
C VAL A 33 -13.10 22.30 7.72
N LEU A 34 -13.57 21.74 8.84
CA LEU A 34 -14.80 20.93 8.87
C LEU A 34 -15.98 21.70 8.29
N TRP A 35 -16.20 22.94 8.76
CA TRP A 35 -17.32 23.77 8.33
C TRP A 35 -17.25 24.11 6.85
N ARG A 36 -16.09 24.55 6.37
CA ARG A 36 -15.87 24.89 4.96
C ARG A 36 -16.13 23.69 4.04
N GLU A 37 -15.58 22.54 4.38
CA GLU A 37 -15.76 21.35 3.56
C GLU A 37 -17.17 20.79 3.66
N ALA A 38 -17.83 20.91 4.82
CA ALA A 38 -19.25 20.53 4.95
C ALA A 38 -20.15 21.37 4.03
N GLN A 39 -19.94 22.68 3.98
CA GLN A 39 -20.67 23.57 3.06
C GLN A 39 -20.44 23.20 1.57
N ARG A 40 -19.18 22.89 1.22
CA ARG A 40 -18.82 22.43 -0.12
C ARG A 40 -19.56 21.15 -0.52
N LEU A 41 -19.57 20.14 0.36
CA LEU A 41 -20.28 18.89 0.13
C LEU A 41 -21.79 19.05 0.12
N GLN A 42 -22.34 19.95 0.93
CA GLN A 42 -23.77 20.23 0.97
C GLN A 42 -24.28 20.83 -0.34
N THR A 43 -23.47 21.67 -0.99
CA THR A 43 -23.79 22.24 -2.32
C THR A 43 -23.84 21.19 -3.40
N ALA A 44 -23.06 20.11 -3.31
CA ALA A 44 -23.02 19.01 -4.27
C ALA A 44 -24.23 18.07 -4.15
N LYS A 45 -25.01 18.15 -3.05
CA LYS A 45 -26.26 17.38 -2.81
C LYS A 45 -26.07 15.87 -2.99
N TYR A 46 -25.03 15.31 -2.40
CA TYR A 46 -24.83 13.86 -2.41
C TYR A 46 -25.94 13.14 -1.65
N ASP A 47 -26.45 12.03 -2.21
CA ASP A 47 -27.46 11.18 -1.59
C ASP A 47 -26.84 10.19 -0.57
N VAL A 48 -25.63 9.75 -0.86
CA VAL A 48 -24.93 8.70 -0.09
C VAL A 48 -23.47 9.07 0.10
N VAL A 49 -22.95 8.77 1.28
CA VAL A 49 -21.51 8.75 1.55
C VAL A 49 -21.11 7.43 2.20
N VAL A 50 -19.95 6.90 1.83
CA VAL A 50 -19.34 5.72 2.44
C VAL A 50 -18.03 6.11 3.10
N ASN A 51 -17.96 5.93 4.42
CA ASN A 51 -16.73 6.13 5.20
C ASN A 51 -15.95 4.82 5.25
N LEU A 52 -14.94 4.68 4.39
CA LEU A 52 -14.14 3.46 4.23
C LEU A 52 -13.11 3.24 5.35
N ARG A 53 -12.92 4.20 6.27
CA ARG A 53 -11.98 4.07 7.38
C ARG A 53 -12.70 3.95 8.70
N PHE A 54 -12.46 2.87 9.42
CA PHE A 54 -13.09 2.61 10.73
C PHE A 54 -12.64 3.61 11.82
N ASP A 55 -11.40 4.10 11.75
CA ASP A 55 -10.80 5.02 12.71
C ASP A 55 -10.98 6.50 12.36
N PHE A 56 -11.67 6.80 11.25
CA PHE A 56 -11.79 8.16 10.71
C PHE A 56 -13.14 8.81 11.07
N TRP A 57 -13.34 9.08 12.34
CA TRP A 57 -14.55 9.74 12.84
C TRP A 57 -14.80 11.13 12.25
N TRP A 58 -13.72 11.86 11.85
CA TRP A 58 -13.84 13.15 11.17
C TRP A 58 -14.57 13.05 9.83
N GLY A 59 -14.32 12.02 9.05
CA GLY A 59 -15.04 11.79 7.81
C GLY A 59 -16.53 11.56 8.04
N ALA A 60 -16.87 10.78 9.07
CA ALA A 60 -18.25 10.56 9.47
C ALA A 60 -18.92 11.87 9.99
N LEU A 61 -18.22 12.65 10.80
CA LEU A 61 -18.71 13.96 11.26
C LEU A 61 -18.87 14.95 10.11
N LEU A 62 -17.92 15.01 9.17
CA LEU A 62 -18.00 15.86 7.98
C LEU A 62 -19.26 15.55 7.17
N ALA A 63 -19.52 14.26 6.91
CA ALA A 63 -20.71 13.82 6.20
C ALA A 63 -22.02 14.17 6.94
N HIS A 64 -22.00 14.10 8.26
CA HIS A 64 -23.13 14.52 9.11
C HIS A 64 -23.36 16.03 9.01
N CYS A 65 -22.32 16.84 9.14
CA CYS A 65 -22.41 18.31 9.03
C CYS A 65 -22.84 18.75 7.60
N ALA A 66 -22.44 18.01 6.58
CA ALA A 66 -22.88 18.22 5.20
C ALA A 66 -24.33 17.77 4.93
N GLN A 67 -25.01 17.21 5.94
CA GLN A 67 -26.41 16.78 5.88
C GLN A 67 -26.66 15.71 4.79
N ILE A 68 -25.68 14.88 4.47
CA ILE A 68 -25.85 13.79 3.51
C ILE A 68 -26.84 12.76 4.08
N PRO A 69 -27.92 12.41 3.38
CA PRO A 69 -29.02 11.59 3.95
C PRO A 69 -28.58 10.20 4.37
N VAL A 70 -27.82 9.49 3.53
CA VAL A 70 -27.33 8.14 3.81
C VAL A 70 -25.82 8.21 4.08
N ARG A 71 -25.44 7.85 5.30
CA ARG A 71 -24.06 7.87 5.77
C ARG A 71 -23.70 6.47 6.27
N LEU A 72 -23.01 5.71 5.43
CA LEU A 72 -22.61 4.33 5.69
C LEU A 72 -21.16 4.28 6.17
N GLY A 73 -20.87 3.45 7.15
CA GLY A 73 -19.51 3.21 7.67
C GLY A 73 -19.48 2.05 8.64
N TYR A 74 -18.44 1.97 9.45
CA TYR A 74 -18.28 0.89 10.43
C TYR A 74 -18.91 1.24 11.78
N ASP A 75 -19.48 0.23 12.47
CA ASP A 75 -20.01 0.33 13.83
C ASP A 75 -18.87 0.44 14.84
N VAL A 76 -18.24 1.59 14.86
CA VAL A 76 -17.19 1.96 15.81
C VAL A 76 -17.70 3.13 16.64
N ALA A 77 -17.49 3.08 17.96
CA ALA A 77 -18.04 4.03 18.92
C ALA A 77 -17.82 5.51 18.52
N ALA A 78 -16.65 5.84 17.95
CA ALA A 78 -16.32 7.20 17.53
C ALA A 78 -17.04 7.64 16.25
N CYS A 79 -17.41 6.73 15.36
CA CYS A 79 -18.06 7.04 14.07
C CYS A 79 -19.59 6.91 14.14
N ARG A 80 -20.09 5.95 14.92
CA ARG A 80 -21.51 5.57 15.01
C ARG A 80 -22.48 6.75 15.20
N PRO A 81 -22.23 7.77 16.06
CA PRO A 81 -23.15 8.89 16.25
C PRO A 81 -23.44 9.70 15.00
N PHE A 82 -22.54 9.65 13.99
CA PHE A 82 -22.61 10.44 12.76
C PHE A 82 -23.12 9.62 11.57
N LEU A 83 -23.26 8.30 11.71
CA LEU A 83 -23.71 7.39 10.66
C LEU A 83 -25.21 7.17 10.72
N THR A 84 -25.84 6.88 9.57
CA THR A 84 -27.25 6.44 9.47
C THR A 84 -27.35 4.94 9.19
N ARG A 85 -26.30 4.35 8.67
CA ARG A 85 -26.13 2.90 8.46
C ARG A 85 -24.72 2.50 8.83
N TYR A 86 -24.55 1.33 9.40
CA TYR A 86 -23.23 0.85 9.81
C TYR A 86 -23.15 -0.67 9.74
N GLU A 87 -21.96 -1.16 9.39
CA GLU A 87 -21.59 -2.56 9.35
C GLU A 87 -20.58 -2.87 10.46
N PRO A 88 -20.57 -4.08 11.04
CA PRO A 88 -19.58 -4.45 12.03
C PRO A 88 -18.16 -4.34 11.47
N TYR A 89 -17.24 -3.72 12.24
CA TYR A 89 -15.81 -3.84 11.99
C TYR A 89 -15.29 -5.12 12.64
N VAL A 90 -14.80 -6.05 11.83
CA VAL A 90 -14.32 -7.36 12.30
C VAL A 90 -12.78 -7.31 12.40
N SER A 91 -12.24 -7.38 13.62
CA SER A 91 -10.80 -7.49 13.84
C SER A 91 -10.22 -8.71 13.11
N HIS A 92 -9.01 -8.58 12.59
CA HIS A 92 -8.32 -9.65 11.83
C HIS A 92 -9.03 -10.11 10.54
N ARG A 93 -9.93 -9.30 10.00
CA ARG A 93 -10.43 -9.44 8.63
C ARG A 93 -9.65 -8.50 7.72
N HIS A 94 -9.34 -8.94 6.51
CA HIS A 94 -8.59 -8.13 5.55
C HIS A 94 -9.33 -6.82 5.22
N GLU A 95 -8.61 -5.67 5.19
CA GLU A 95 -9.21 -4.34 4.97
C GLU A 95 -9.97 -4.24 3.64
N VAL A 96 -9.47 -4.87 2.56
CA VAL A 96 -10.18 -4.94 1.28
C VAL A 96 -11.51 -5.67 1.45
N ALA A 97 -11.52 -6.83 2.11
CA ALA A 97 -12.74 -7.60 2.33
C ALA A 97 -13.75 -6.86 3.25
N GLN A 98 -13.26 -6.07 4.21
CA GLN A 98 -14.10 -5.20 5.03
C GLN A 98 -14.76 -4.11 4.18
N ASN A 99 -13.97 -3.41 3.37
CA ASN A 99 -14.48 -2.34 2.52
C ASN A 99 -15.43 -2.86 1.42
N LEU A 100 -15.19 -4.06 0.89
CA LEU A 100 -16.15 -4.72 -0.01
C LEU A 100 -17.48 -5.02 0.70
N GLY A 101 -17.45 -5.42 1.98
CA GLY A 101 -18.67 -5.60 2.78
C GLY A 101 -19.49 -4.31 2.93
N LEU A 102 -18.86 -3.13 3.06
CA LEU A 102 -19.59 -1.85 3.01
C LEU A 102 -20.22 -1.59 1.64
N VAL A 103 -19.51 -1.94 0.56
CA VAL A 103 -20.06 -1.79 -0.80
C VAL A 103 -21.24 -2.75 -1.03
N GLU A 104 -21.16 -3.97 -0.51
CA GLU A 104 -22.28 -4.94 -0.54
C GLU A 104 -23.50 -4.42 0.23
N ALA A 105 -23.31 -3.83 1.40
CA ALA A 105 -24.39 -3.18 2.16
C ALA A 105 -24.98 -2.00 1.38
N LEU A 106 -24.16 -1.22 0.67
CA LEU A 106 -24.61 -0.17 -0.23
C LEU A 106 -25.39 -0.74 -1.43
N ALA A 107 -24.98 -1.90 -1.93
CA ALA A 107 -25.63 -2.53 -3.09
C ALA A 107 -27.13 -2.83 -2.86
N THR A 108 -27.56 -2.92 -1.60
CA THR A 108 -29.00 -3.01 -1.28
C THR A 108 -29.80 -1.75 -1.68
N LEU A 109 -29.10 -0.62 -1.84
CA LEU A 109 -29.67 0.69 -2.24
C LEU A 109 -29.51 0.99 -3.73
N ILE A 110 -28.72 0.16 -4.44
CA ILE A 110 -28.39 0.36 -5.87
C ILE A 110 -29.10 -0.72 -6.68
N PRO A 111 -29.76 -0.36 -7.79
CA PRO A 111 -30.39 -1.31 -8.68
C PRO A 111 -29.39 -2.38 -9.16
N PRO A 112 -29.80 -3.65 -9.27
CA PRO A 112 -28.92 -4.77 -9.62
C PRO A 112 -28.07 -4.56 -10.89
N GLU A 113 -28.65 -3.91 -11.89
CA GLU A 113 -28.02 -3.60 -13.19
C GLU A 113 -26.85 -2.61 -13.10
N ARG A 114 -26.73 -1.90 -11.97
CA ARG A 114 -25.63 -0.95 -11.71
C ARG A 114 -24.57 -1.50 -10.76
N ARG A 115 -24.69 -2.77 -10.35
CA ARG A 115 -23.74 -3.39 -9.45
C ARG A 115 -22.55 -3.93 -10.23
N ALA A 116 -21.34 -3.45 -9.91
CA ALA A 116 -20.12 -4.05 -10.41
C ALA A 116 -19.81 -5.36 -9.65
N THR A 117 -19.22 -6.32 -10.34
CA THR A 117 -18.64 -7.50 -9.68
C THR A 117 -17.35 -7.10 -8.97
N ALA A 118 -17.19 -7.55 -7.73
CA ALA A 118 -15.95 -7.34 -6.99
C ALA A 118 -14.81 -8.10 -7.69
N GLY A 119 -13.79 -7.38 -8.12
CA GLY A 119 -12.54 -7.90 -8.66
C GLY A 119 -11.42 -7.92 -7.61
N GLY A 120 -10.21 -8.30 -8.03
CA GLY A 120 -9.00 -8.12 -7.24
C GLY A 120 -8.58 -6.65 -7.12
N LEU A 121 -7.43 -6.40 -6.53
CA LEU A 121 -6.82 -5.07 -6.61
C LEU A 121 -6.32 -4.84 -8.03
N GLU A 122 -6.70 -3.71 -8.62
CA GLU A 122 -6.31 -3.32 -9.96
C GLU A 122 -5.77 -1.89 -9.97
N PHE A 123 -4.74 -1.67 -10.78
CA PHE A 123 -4.19 -0.35 -11.04
C PHE A 123 -4.00 -0.19 -12.56
N HIS A 124 -4.78 0.69 -13.17
CA HIS A 124 -4.70 0.93 -14.61
C HIS A 124 -3.48 1.79 -14.96
N ILE A 125 -2.47 1.16 -15.52
CA ILE A 125 -1.23 1.82 -15.96
C ILE A 125 -1.45 2.42 -17.34
N GLN A 126 -1.15 3.71 -17.49
CA GLN A 126 -1.27 4.43 -18.75
C GLN A 126 -0.03 4.22 -19.63
N ASN A 127 -0.19 4.37 -20.96
CA ASN A 127 0.93 4.22 -21.90
C ASN A 127 2.10 5.18 -21.59
N ALA A 128 1.81 6.42 -21.17
CA ALA A 128 2.83 7.39 -20.79
C ALA A 128 3.65 6.94 -19.58
N GLU A 129 3.01 6.28 -18.59
CA GLU A 129 3.66 5.75 -17.40
C GLU A 129 4.54 4.54 -17.71
N SER A 130 4.08 3.69 -18.64
CA SER A 130 4.88 2.56 -19.15
C SER A 130 6.11 3.04 -19.92
N ALA A 131 5.99 4.10 -20.72
CA ALA A 131 7.11 4.71 -21.42
C ALA A 131 8.10 5.36 -20.45
N GLU A 132 7.61 6.06 -19.44
CA GLU A 132 8.45 6.67 -18.41
C GLU A 132 9.18 5.61 -17.57
N ALA A 133 8.51 4.51 -17.20
CA ALA A 133 9.14 3.39 -16.51
C ALA A 133 10.28 2.78 -17.33
N ALA A 134 10.09 2.60 -18.64
CA ALA A 134 11.14 2.12 -19.55
C ALA A 134 12.34 3.05 -19.56
N ARG A 135 12.11 4.35 -19.73
CA ARG A 135 13.15 5.38 -19.74
C ARG A 135 13.94 5.43 -18.41
N LEU A 136 13.24 5.34 -17.28
CA LEU A 136 13.86 5.36 -15.96
C LEU A 136 14.74 4.13 -15.72
N LEU A 137 14.28 2.94 -16.12
CA LEU A 137 15.05 1.69 -15.99
C LEU A 137 16.31 1.74 -16.90
N GLU A 138 16.16 2.18 -18.16
CA GLU A 138 17.27 2.35 -19.08
C GLU A 138 18.32 3.34 -18.56
N ALA A 139 17.86 4.48 -18.02
CA ALA A 139 18.74 5.51 -17.46
C ALA A 139 19.59 5.04 -16.27
N VAL A 140 19.20 3.94 -15.60
CA VAL A 140 19.96 3.32 -14.52
C VAL A 140 20.64 2.01 -14.94
N GLY A 141 20.69 1.70 -16.25
CA GLY A 141 21.39 0.55 -16.79
C GLY A 141 20.65 -0.78 -16.64
N VAL A 142 19.34 -0.76 -16.40
CA VAL A 142 18.51 -1.97 -16.35
C VAL A 142 18.05 -2.34 -17.75
N GLY A 143 18.58 -3.44 -18.28
CA GLY A 143 18.23 -3.95 -19.62
C GLY A 143 16.90 -4.71 -19.64
N ALA A 144 16.30 -4.80 -20.84
CA ALA A 144 15.01 -5.48 -21.03
C ALA A 144 15.09 -7.00 -21.01
N GLU A 145 16.26 -7.58 -21.27
CA GLU A 145 16.42 -9.02 -21.51
C GLU A 145 16.60 -9.87 -20.25
N ARG A 146 16.93 -9.25 -19.13
CA ARG A 146 17.14 -9.95 -17.87
C ARG A 146 15.92 -9.87 -16.97
N ARG A 147 15.67 -10.93 -16.21
CA ARG A 147 14.67 -10.91 -15.15
C ARG A 147 14.96 -9.78 -14.17
N LEU A 148 13.95 -8.99 -13.84
CA LEU A 148 14.06 -7.83 -12.96
C LEU A 148 13.34 -8.12 -11.64
N VAL A 149 14.00 -7.79 -10.52
CA VAL A 149 13.41 -7.83 -9.18
C VAL A 149 13.47 -6.44 -8.55
N ALA A 150 12.34 -5.96 -8.05
CA ALA A 150 12.29 -4.72 -7.30
C ALA A 150 12.42 -4.98 -5.79
N LEU A 151 13.29 -4.23 -5.13
CA LEU A 151 13.36 -4.18 -3.67
C LEU A 151 12.82 -2.83 -3.18
N HIS A 152 11.86 -2.87 -2.25
CA HIS A 152 11.25 -1.69 -1.64
C HIS A 152 11.51 -1.67 -0.13
N PRO A 153 12.63 -1.08 0.34
CA PRO A 153 13.00 -1.09 1.76
C PRO A 153 12.20 -0.10 2.62
N GLY A 154 11.49 0.84 1.97
CA GLY A 154 10.78 1.93 2.61
C GLY A 154 9.46 1.54 3.26
N ALA A 155 9.10 2.23 4.34
CA ALA A 155 7.79 2.14 5.00
C ALA A 155 7.43 3.45 5.67
N GLY A 156 6.12 3.68 5.86
CA GLY A 156 5.60 4.86 6.53
C GLY A 156 6.04 5.03 7.99
N ALA A 157 6.52 3.97 8.64
CA ALA A 157 7.09 4.00 9.99
C ALA A 157 8.40 3.20 10.04
N PRO A 158 9.45 3.72 10.69
CA PRO A 158 10.74 3.04 10.83
C PRO A 158 10.63 1.65 11.46
N ALA A 159 9.75 1.46 12.44
CA ALA A 159 9.50 0.17 13.08
C ALA A 159 9.08 -0.96 12.12
N LYS A 160 8.53 -0.62 10.95
CA LYS A 160 8.13 -1.58 9.91
C LYS A 160 9.27 -1.95 8.94
N ARG A 161 10.38 -1.24 8.97
CA ARG A 161 11.50 -1.48 8.05
C ARG A 161 12.28 -2.72 8.44
N TRP A 162 12.75 -3.46 7.46
CA TRP A 162 13.77 -4.47 7.68
C TRP A 162 15.14 -3.80 7.75
N THR A 163 16.19 -4.57 8.10
CA THR A 163 17.54 -4.02 8.22
C THR A 163 18.13 -3.66 6.85
N VAL A 164 18.96 -2.64 6.81
CA VAL A 164 19.70 -2.25 5.61
C VAL A 164 20.62 -3.38 5.16
N GLU A 165 21.25 -4.06 6.10
CA GLU A 165 22.11 -5.22 5.88
C GLU A 165 21.35 -6.39 5.28
N GLY A 166 20.12 -6.64 5.73
CA GLY A 166 19.25 -7.67 5.19
C GLY A 166 18.89 -7.41 3.72
N PHE A 167 18.49 -6.18 3.39
CA PHE A 167 18.21 -5.82 1.98
C PHE A 167 19.44 -5.86 1.10
N ALA A 168 20.62 -5.46 1.61
CA ALA A 168 21.88 -5.52 0.87
C ALA A 168 22.27 -6.97 0.58
N ALA A 169 22.22 -7.83 1.59
CA ALA A 169 22.50 -9.26 1.43
C ALA A 169 21.51 -9.95 0.49
N LEU A 170 20.21 -9.56 0.54
CA LEU A 170 19.20 -10.07 -0.38
C LEU A 170 19.49 -9.64 -1.82
N ALA A 171 19.87 -8.38 -2.06
CA ALA A 171 20.24 -7.91 -3.39
C ALA A 171 21.41 -8.71 -3.99
N ASP A 172 22.42 -8.99 -3.16
CA ASP A 172 23.59 -9.79 -3.57
C ASP A 172 23.20 -11.24 -3.87
N ALA A 173 22.43 -11.88 -3.00
CA ALA A 173 21.97 -13.27 -3.22
C ALA A 173 21.09 -13.39 -4.47
N LEU A 174 20.20 -12.44 -4.72
CA LEU A 174 19.35 -12.40 -5.92
C LEU A 174 20.20 -12.31 -7.21
N ALA A 175 21.22 -11.47 -7.20
CA ALA A 175 22.13 -11.33 -8.34
C ALA A 175 22.97 -12.60 -8.59
N ASP A 176 23.52 -13.19 -7.52
CA ASP A 176 24.43 -14.32 -7.61
C ASP A 176 23.71 -15.66 -7.89
N GLU A 177 22.63 -15.93 -7.15
CA GLU A 177 21.96 -17.24 -7.18
C GLU A 177 20.91 -17.35 -8.29
N TYR A 178 20.23 -16.24 -8.60
CA TYR A 178 19.14 -16.21 -9.59
C TYR A 178 19.52 -15.50 -10.89
N GLY A 179 20.68 -14.84 -10.95
CA GLY A 179 21.14 -14.12 -12.16
C GLY A 179 20.24 -12.98 -12.58
N VAL A 180 19.45 -12.41 -11.66
CA VAL A 180 18.48 -11.35 -11.92
C VAL A 180 19.11 -9.97 -11.76
N GLN A 181 18.53 -8.98 -12.45
CA GLN A 181 18.81 -7.58 -12.14
C GLN A 181 17.96 -7.15 -10.94
N VAL A 182 18.54 -6.35 -10.05
CA VAL A 182 17.84 -5.80 -8.89
C VAL A 182 17.76 -4.28 -9.03
N VAL A 183 16.58 -3.71 -8.74
CA VAL A 183 16.38 -2.27 -8.66
C VAL A 183 15.79 -1.88 -7.31
N LEU A 184 16.33 -0.81 -6.71
CA LEU A 184 15.79 -0.25 -5.47
C LEU A 184 14.72 0.79 -5.81
N THR A 185 13.57 0.71 -5.13
CA THR A 185 12.48 1.67 -5.23
C THR A 185 12.24 2.35 -3.88
N GLY A 186 11.60 3.52 -3.88
CA GLY A 186 11.29 4.26 -2.66
C GLY A 186 10.77 5.66 -2.95
N ALA A 187 10.12 6.27 -1.97
CA ALA A 187 9.70 7.66 -2.02
C ALA A 187 10.91 8.62 -1.93
N ALA A 188 10.69 9.91 -2.19
CA ALA A 188 11.72 10.94 -2.05
C ALA A 188 12.33 11.00 -0.63
N SER A 189 11.53 10.74 0.41
CA SER A 189 12.00 10.65 1.80
C SER A 189 12.84 9.40 2.11
N GLU A 190 12.91 8.44 1.17
CA GLU A 190 13.55 7.13 1.35
C GLU A 190 14.83 6.99 0.49
N VAL A 191 15.23 8.05 -0.20
CA VAL A 191 16.46 8.09 -1.03
C VAL A 191 17.69 7.71 -0.22
N GLU A 192 17.82 8.24 1.00
CA GLU A 192 18.96 7.94 1.86
C GLU A 192 18.96 6.47 2.31
N LEU A 193 17.79 5.90 2.60
CA LEU A 193 17.65 4.48 2.95
C LEU A 193 18.09 3.59 1.77
N ALA A 194 17.62 3.90 0.56
CA ALA A 194 18.03 3.17 -0.64
C ALA A 194 19.55 3.30 -0.91
N ARG A 195 20.12 4.49 -0.70
CA ARG A 195 21.57 4.71 -0.82
C ARG A 195 22.36 3.86 0.19
N GLN A 196 21.86 3.72 1.42
CA GLN A 196 22.50 2.88 2.44
C GLN A 196 22.46 1.40 2.07
N VAL A 197 21.36 0.89 1.52
CA VAL A 197 21.28 -0.48 1.00
C VAL A 197 22.28 -0.67 -0.14
N GLN A 198 22.28 0.24 -1.13
CA GLN A 198 23.21 0.19 -2.25
C GLN A 198 24.67 0.16 -1.80
N ALA A 199 25.05 1.04 -0.88
CA ALA A 199 26.43 1.15 -0.38
C ALA A 199 26.92 -0.08 0.38
N ARG A 200 26.00 -0.87 0.97
CA ARG A 200 26.34 -2.11 1.70
C ARG A 200 26.25 -3.36 0.82
N SER A 201 25.60 -3.25 -0.32
CA SER A 201 25.50 -4.34 -1.28
C SER A 201 26.74 -4.38 -2.17
N ARG A 202 27.29 -5.56 -2.38
CA ARG A 202 28.40 -5.82 -3.31
C ARG A 202 27.94 -5.63 -4.77
N SER A 203 26.71 -6.03 -5.08
CA SER A 203 26.12 -5.90 -6.40
C SER A 203 25.73 -4.47 -6.76
N GLN A 204 25.71 -3.55 -5.79
CA GLN A 204 25.35 -2.13 -5.95
C GLN A 204 24.11 -1.90 -6.82
N PRO A 205 22.95 -2.45 -6.47
CA PRO A 205 21.75 -2.36 -7.29
C PRO A 205 21.38 -0.89 -7.55
N PRO A 206 21.04 -0.51 -8.80
CA PRO A 206 20.64 0.85 -9.11
C PRO A 206 19.38 1.27 -8.35
N SER A 207 19.26 2.59 -8.07
CA SER A 207 18.15 3.13 -7.30
C SER A 207 17.29 4.10 -8.12
N LEU A 208 15.99 3.86 -8.07
CA LEU A 208 14.93 4.74 -8.56
C LEU A 208 14.17 5.44 -7.42
N ALA A 209 14.65 5.35 -6.18
CA ALA A 209 14.05 6.03 -5.04
C ALA A 209 13.98 7.55 -5.30
N GLY A 210 12.81 8.14 -5.09
CA GLY A 210 12.54 9.56 -5.34
C GLY A 210 12.41 9.97 -6.80
N LYS A 211 12.50 9.03 -7.75
CA LYS A 211 12.45 9.34 -9.20
C LYS A 211 11.13 8.93 -9.85
N THR A 212 10.23 8.30 -9.12
CA THR A 212 8.96 7.78 -9.63
C THR A 212 7.77 8.47 -8.98
N ASP A 213 6.71 8.67 -9.73
CA ASP A 213 5.36 8.83 -9.22
C ASP A 213 4.68 7.46 -9.06
N LEU A 214 3.41 7.42 -8.65
CA LEU A 214 2.69 6.16 -8.45
C LEU A 214 2.46 5.39 -9.76
N GLY A 215 2.21 6.09 -10.87
CA GLY A 215 1.95 5.45 -12.15
C GLY A 215 3.20 4.81 -12.73
N SER A 216 4.31 5.56 -12.78
CA SER A 216 5.60 5.03 -13.23
C SER A 216 6.14 3.94 -12.29
N LEU A 217 5.89 4.02 -10.97
CA LEU A 217 6.25 2.96 -10.03
C LEU A 217 5.44 1.68 -10.29
N ALA A 218 4.12 1.78 -10.52
CA ALA A 218 3.29 0.65 -10.89
C ALA A 218 3.76 0.00 -12.20
N ALA A 219 4.11 0.82 -13.20
CA ALA A 219 4.64 0.34 -14.47
C ALA A 219 6.01 -0.34 -14.32
N ILE A 220 6.87 0.11 -13.40
CA ILE A 220 8.12 -0.56 -13.04
C ILE A 220 7.80 -1.93 -12.38
N PHE A 221 6.90 -1.96 -11.41
CA PHE A 221 6.50 -3.21 -10.79
C PHE A 221 5.94 -4.21 -11.81
N GLN A 222 5.06 -3.78 -12.71
CA GLN A 222 4.49 -4.64 -13.77
C GLN A 222 5.58 -5.30 -14.65
N ARG A 223 6.75 -4.66 -14.79
CA ARG A 223 7.91 -5.21 -15.52
C ARG A 223 8.77 -6.12 -14.65
N CYS A 224 8.56 -6.14 -13.34
CA CYS A 224 9.31 -6.99 -12.43
C CYS A 224 8.73 -8.40 -12.38
N HIS A 225 9.60 -9.39 -12.32
CA HIS A 225 9.22 -10.79 -12.09
C HIS A 225 8.87 -11.03 -10.62
N LEU A 226 9.35 -10.15 -9.74
CA LEU A 226 9.10 -10.20 -8.30
C LEU A 226 9.32 -8.81 -7.70
N ALA A 227 8.53 -8.46 -6.70
CA ALA A 227 8.82 -7.36 -5.81
C ALA A 227 8.96 -7.88 -4.36
N VAL A 228 10.01 -7.45 -3.67
CA VAL A 228 10.23 -7.77 -2.25
C VAL A 228 10.29 -6.48 -1.45
N GLY A 229 9.52 -6.41 -0.38
CA GLY A 229 9.49 -5.21 0.45
C GLY A 229 8.78 -5.42 1.77
N VAL A 230 8.75 -4.36 2.58
CA VAL A 230 8.06 -4.36 3.86
C VAL A 230 6.60 -3.93 3.72
N ASP A 231 5.78 -4.11 4.75
CA ASP A 231 4.39 -3.61 4.78
C ASP A 231 4.33 -2.10 4.47
N SER A 232 3.96 -1.80 3.24
CA SER A 232 3.92 -0.43 2.69
C SER A 232 2.91 -0.30 1.55
N GLY A 233 2.46 0.93 1.28
CA GLY A 233 1.55 1.21 0.16
C GLY A 233 2.14 0.85 -1.21
N ALA A 234 3.45 0.93 -1.39
CA ALA A 234 4.13 0.55 -2.62
C ALA A 234 4.02 -0.96 -2.90
N MET A 235 4.09 -1.78 -1.85
CA MET A 235 3.93 -3.24 -2.02
C MET A 235 2.49 -3.64 -2.38
N HIS A 236 1.49 -2.92 -1.87
CA HIS A 236 0.10 -3.08 -2.33
C HIS A 236 -0.09 -2.61 -3.77
N LEU A 237 0.65 -1.57 -4.20
CA LEU A 237 0.67 -1.15 -5.59
C LEU A 237 1.29 -2.22 -6.49
N ALA A 238 2.35 -2.92 -6.04
CA ALA A 238 2.92 -4.05 -6.78
C ALA A 238 1.90 -5.19 -6.97
N VAL A 239 1.13 -5.52 -5.92
CA VAL A 239 0.01 -6.49 -6.01
C VAL A 239 -1.02 -6.02 -7.04
N ALA A 240 -1.44 -4.75 -6.98
CA ALA A 240 -2.43 -4.18 -7.89
C ALA A 240 -1.93 -4.05 -9.35
N ALA A 241 -0.62 -4.01 -9.56
CA ALA A 241 0.03 -4.06 -10.86
C ALA A 241 0.19 -5.49 -11.42
N GLY A 242 -0.25 -6.51 -10.66
CA GLY A 242 -0.15 -7.92 -11.03
C GLY A 242 1.24 -8.53 -10.84
N THR A 243 2.11 -7.89 -10.08
CA THR A 243 3.46 -8.37 -9.82
C THR A 243 3.45 -9.38 -8.68
N PRO A 244 4.09 -10.56 -8.82
CA PRO A 244 4.34 -11.47 -7.71
C PRO A 244 5.13 -10.79 -6.59
N THR A 245 4.83 -11.09 -5.32
CA THR A 245 5.42 -10.33 -4.21
C THR A 245 5.84 -11.18 -3.02
N VAL A 246 6.88 -10.71 -2.31
CA VAL A 246 7.24 -11.17 -0.97
C VAL A 246 7.19 -9.97 -0.01
N HIS A 247 6.32 -10.07 0.98
CA HIS A 247 6.09 -9.02 1.97
C HIS A 247 6.70 -9.39 3.31
N LEU A 248 7.51 -8.49 3.86
CA LEU A 248 8.10 -8.66 5.20
C LEU A 248 7.22 -7.95 6.23
N PHE A 249 6.71 -8.71 7.18
CA PHE A 249 5.80 -8.23 8.22
C PHE A 249 6.38 -8.38 9.60
N GLY A 250 6.26 -7.35 10.41
CA GLY A 250 6.65 -7.33 11.81
C GLY A 250 5.48 -6.94 12.72
N PRO A 251 5.40 -5.65 13.14
CA PRO A 251 4.38 -5.22 14.10
C PRO A 251 2.96 -5.12 13.53
N SER A 252 2.81 -5.06 12.19
CA SER A 252 1.50 -5.01 11.52
C SER A 252 0.88 -6.41 11.41
N ASP A 253 -0.45 -6.45 11.36
CA ASP A 253 -1.20 -7.69 11.17
C ASP A 253 -1.27 -8.07 9.67
N PRO A 254 -0.63 -9.16 9.24
CA PRO A 254 -0.68 -9.58 7.85
C PRO A 254 -2.03 -10.15 7.40
N VAL A 255 -2.91 -10.51 8.34
CA VAL A 255 -4.29 -10.92 8.01
C VAL A 255 -5.10 -9.69 7.58
N ALA A 256 -4.93 -8.57 8.28
CA ALA A 256 -5.63 -7.33 7.97
C ALA A 256 -5.00 -6.57 6.79
N PHE A 257 -3.66 -6.57 6.69
CA PHE A 257 -2.91 -5.71 5.78
C PHE A 257 -1.95 -6.47 4.84
N GLY A 258 -2.08 -7.78 4.69
CA GLY A 258 -1.26 -8.56 3.77
C GLY A 258 -1.56 -8.29 2.29
N PRO A 259 -0.89 -8.97 1.37
CA PRO A 259 -1.25 -8.92 -0.04
C PRO A 259 -2.65 -9.51 -0.25
N TYR A 260 -3.47 -8.81 -1.04
CA TYR A 260 -4.82 -9.25 -1.37
C TYR A 260 -4.86 -9.79 -2.79
N GLY A 261 -4.98 -11.09 -2.94
CA GLY A 261 -4.97 -11.76 -4.25
C GLY A 261 -4.66 -13.24 -4.13
N ASP A 262 -4.18 -13.83 -5.22
CA ASP A 262 -3.80 -15.24 -5.25
C ASP A 262 -2.60 -15.51 -4.35
N SER A 263 -2.82 -16.33 -3.33
CA SER A 263 -1.77 -16.71 -2.39
C SER A 263 -0.62 -17.53 -3.01
N SER A 264 -0.77 -18.02 -4.25
CA SER A 264 0.34 -18.63 -4.97
C SER A 264 1.38 -17.59 -5.44
N GLN A 265 0.95 -16.39 -5.78
CA GLN A 265 1.79 -15.30 -6.28
C GLN A 265 2.36 -14.41 -5.17
N HIS A 266 1.80 -14.47 -3.97
CA HIS A 266 2.18 -13.59 -2.88
C HIS A 266 2.59 -14.38 -1.63
N ARG A 267 3.67 -13.97 -0.99
CA ARG A 267 4.15 -14.56 0.26
C ARG A 267 4.34 -13.51 1.33
N VAL A 268 4.01 -13.89 2.55
CA VAL A 268 4.30 -13.11 3.75
C VAL A 268 5.40 -13.81 4.54
N VAL A 269 6.43 -13.06 4.91
CA VAL A 269 7.52 -13.52 5.77
C VAL A 269 7.44 -12.77 7.08
N ARG A 270 7.52 -13.51 8.18
CA ARG A 270 7.62 -13.01 9.56
C ARG A 270 8.71 -13.75 10.29
N ALA A 271 9.30 -13.09 11.28
CA ALA A 271 10.19 -13.78 12.21
C ALA A 271 9.41 -14.83 13.03
N ASP A 272 10.08 -15.92 13.33
CA ASP A 272 9.55 -16.95 14.22
C ASP A 272 9.71 -16.50 15.68
N LEU A 273 8.82 -15.60 16.10
CA LEU A 273 8.78 -15.06 17.46
C LEU A 273 7.40 -15.31 18.06
N PRO A 274 7.31 -15.66 19.36
CA PRO A 274 6.04 -15.86 20.06
C PRO A 274 5.36 -14.52 20.39
N CYS A 275 5.23 -13.66 19.37
CA CYS A 275 4.73 -12.30 19.50
C CYS A 275 3.61 -12.06 18.47
N PRO A 276 2.38 -11.75 18.88
CA PRO A 276 1.33 -11.36 17.95
C PRO A 276 1.63 -9.99 17.33
N PRO A 277 1.00 -9.66 16.19
CA PRO A 277 1.04 -8.31 15.66
C PRO A 277 0.56 -7.30 16.71
N CYS A 278 1.41 -6.33 17.05
CA CYS A 278 1.12 -5.42 18.17
C CYS A 278 0.62 -4.04 17.73
N GLY A 279 0.71 -3.70 16.43
CA GLY A 279 0.36 -2.38 15.91
C GLY A 279 1.22 -1.23 16.43
N ARG A 280 2.26 -1.51 17.23
CA ARG A 280 3.11 -0.49 17.87
C ARG A 280 4.25 -0.08 16.94
N PHE A 281 4.00 0.90 16.11
CA PHE A 281 5.02 1.41 15.18
C PHE A 281 5.16 2.94 15.21
N GLN A 282 4.38 3.65 16.04
CA GLN A 282 4.50 5.10 16.21
C GLN A 282 5.61 5.44 17.20
N GLY A 283 6.35 6.50 16.92
CA GLY A 283 7.40 7.03 17.80
C GLY A 283 8.73 6.26 17.78
N SER A 284 8.84 5.16 17.04
CA SER A 284 10.12 4.46 16.85
C SER A 284 10.93 5.10 15.74
N THR A 285 12.23 5.24 15.96
CA THR A 285 13.22 5.66 14.94
C THR A 285 13.93 4.47 14.30
N GLU A 286 13.79 3.26 14.87
CA GLU A 286 14.50 2.05 14.50
C GLU A 286 13.52 0.93 14.08
N PRO A 287 13.99 -0.06 13.29
CA PRO A 287 13.24 -1.28 13.02
C PRO A 287 12.84 -2.00 14.32
N ALA A 288 11.62 -2.52 14.36
CA ALA A 288 11.16 -3.34 15.48
C ALA A 288 11.98 -4.64 15.58
N GLU A 289 12.06 -5.22 16.77
CA GLU A 289 12.79 -6.48 17.00
C GLU A 289 12.28 -7.61 16.08
N CYS A 290 10.97 -7.73 15.90
CA CYS A 290 10.36 -8.70 14.99
C CYS A 290 10.76 -8.49 13.51
N MET A 291 11.09 -7.27 13.10
CA MET A 291 11.63 -7.01 11.76
C MET A 291 13.12 -7.38 11.69
N ARG A 292 13.91 -7.04 12.73
CA ARG A 292 15.33 -7.39 12.77
C ARG A 292 15.56 -8.90 12.85
N ALA A 293 14.62 -9.64 13.42
CA ALA A 293 14.70 -11.10 13.57
C ALA A 293 14.32 -11.87 12.29
N ILE A 294 13.81 -11.21 11.25
CA ILE A 294 13.60 -11.86 9.95
C ILE A 294 14.99 -12.17 9.36
N THR A 295 15.24 -13.44 9.05
CA THR A 295 16.53 -13.87 8.48
C THR A 295 16.52 -13.83 6.96
N LEU A 296 17.71 -13.73 6.35
CA LEU A 296 17.89 -13.78 4.90
C LEU A 296 17.36 -15.10 4.34
N GLU A 297 17.61 -16.22 5.00
CA GLU A 297 17.21 -17.56 4.58
C GLU A 297 15.67 -17.66 4.50
N GLN A 298 14.95 -17.08 5.46
CA GLN A 298 13.48 -17.04 5.43
C GLN A 298 12.97 -16.27 4.20
N VAL A 299 13.62 -15.14 3.87
CA VAL A 299 13.24 -14.32 2.72
C VAL A 299 13.57 -15.05 1.41
N LEU A 300 14.77 -15.63 1.28
CA LEU A 300 15.18 -16.40 0.09
C LEU A 300 14.30 -17.63 -0.12
N ALA A 301 13.91 -18.33 0.94
CA ALA A 301 12.99 -19.46 0.83
C ALA A 301 11.60 -19.02 0.32
N ALA A 302 11.12 -17.83 0.68
CA ALA A 302 9.88 -17.27 0.14
C ALA A 302 10.03 -16.82 -1.32
N VAL A 303 11.16 -16.20 -1.66
CA VAL A 303 11.52 -15.80 -3.04
C VAL A 303 11.55 -17.02 -3.95
N GLY A 304 12.26 -18.09 -3.59
CA GLY A 304 12.34 -19.33 -4.37
C GLY A 304 10.95 -19.89 -4.68
N LYS A 305 10.07 -19.97 -3.67
CA LYS A 305 8.71 -20.47 -3.87
C LYS A 305 7.90 -19.66 -4.90
N VAL A 306 8.06 -18.33 -4.92
CA VAL A 306 7.35 -17.47 -5.87
C VAL A 306 7.98 -17.57 -7.28
N MET A 307 9.30 -17.58 -7.37
CA MET A 307 10.01 -17.61 -8.65
C MET A 307 9.89 -18.98 -9.34
N ASP A 308 9.87 -20.09 -8.60
CA ASP A 308 9.72 -21.45 -9.14
C ASP A 308 8.30 -21.68 -9.70
N LEU A 309 7.27 -21.10 -9.09
CA LEU A 309 5.90 -21.16 -9.60
C LEU A 309 5.79 -20.46 -10.96
N ASN A 310 6.37 -19.26 -11.06
CA ASN A 310 6.36 -18.48 -12.30
C ASN A 310 7.17 -19.11 -13.44
N ALA A 311 8.15 -19.98 -13.13
CA ALA A 311 8.90 -20.71 -14.14
C ALA A 311 8.08 -21.87 -14.77
N ARG A 312 7.07 -22.39 -14.06
CA ARG A 312 6.20 -23.47 -14.54
C ARG A 312 5.04 -22.98 -15.40
N ASP A 313 4.55 -21.77 -15.13
CA ASP A 313 3.42 -21.17 -15.86
C ASP A 313 3.86 -20.55 -17.21
N GLY A 314 5.16 -20.43 -17.48
CA GLY A 314 5.74 -19.89 -18.71
C GLY A 314 6.20 -20.96 -19.74
N GLN A 315 5.94 -22.25 -19.50
CA GLN A 315 6.15 -23.36 -20.43
C GLN A 315 4.81 -23.86 -20.98
#